data_4670038e765c6d1445acefaf66d1b19a
#
_entry.id   4670038e765c6d1445acefaf66d1b19a
#
_cell.length_a   1.000
_cell.length_b   1.000
_cell.length_c   1.000
_cell.angle_alpha   90.00
_cell.angle_beta   90.00
_cell.angle_gamma   90.00
#
_symmetry.space_group_name_H-M   'P 1'
#
loop_
_entity.id
_entity.type
_entity.pdbx_description
1 polymer ?
#
loop_
_entity_poly.entity_id
_entity_poly.type
_entity_poly.pdbx_seq_one_letter_code
_entity_poly.pdbx_strand_id
1 'polypeptide(L)'
;EAMIGRIIVDPSESFLAGSVEDEIIFKSYQQFKKPNEGLRIGLLASNQNLYSNRRIIEAAEQRGHEIEFYNIRQCFMKLDATTPQIHYRGGKAIELLDAVIPRIRPAQTFYACALLRLFESLGVFCLNNSDSIIQSRDKLFSLQLLLKQGVQIPTTGFASSPLDTNDLIKMVGGSPLIVKLLEGTQGKGVVLAETKKAAESVINAFKSLNANILVQEFIKEADGKDLRCFVIDGKVVAAMQRTAPPGEFRANVHLGGTTSIIRATAEERKLAIKATKAMGLRVAGVDIIRSAYGPLVLEVNSSPGLEGIEGATQKDIAQMMIKAIEKQCNYAPKGV
;
A
#
# COMPACT_ATOMS: atom_id res chain seq x y z
N GLU A 1 16.97 -38.58 -23.56
CA GLU A 1 17.53 -37.50 -24.45
C GLU A 1 16.37 -36.90 -25.23
N ALA A 2 15.85 -35.78 -24.78
CA ALA A 2 14.85 -35.00 -25.50
C ALA A 2 15.53 -33.76 -26.10
N MET A 3 15.48 -33.65 -27.42
CA MET A 3 16.01 -32.53 -28.19
C MET A 3 15.27 -31.25 -27.79
N ILE A 4 16.00 -30.29 -27.25
CA ILE A 4 15.51 -28.90 -27.06
C ILE A 4 15.81 -28.15 -28.36
N GLY A 5 14.77 -27.90 -29.15
CA GLY A 5 14.86 -27.05 -30.34
C GLY A 5 15.16 -25.61 -29.96
N ARG A 6 16.27 -25.07 -30.47
CA ARG A 6 16.58 -23.64 -30.37
C ARG A 6 15.62 -22.85 -31.25
N ILE A 7 14.82 -21.98 -30.60
CA ILE A 7 14.09 -20.94 -31.31
C ILE A 7 15.00 -19.71 -31.32
N ILE A 8 15.35 -19.23 -32.52
CA ILE A 8 16.08 -17.99 -32.72
C ILE A 8 15.05 -16.87 -32.73
N VAL A 9 15.09 -15.97 -31.74
CA VAL A 9 14.22 -14.78 -31.65
C VAL A 9 15.03 -13.55 -32.04
N ASP A 10 14.46 -12.72 -32.89
CA ASP A 10 15.03 -11.46 -33.40
C ASP A 10 15.23 -10.44 -32.26
N PRO A 11 16.39 -9.79 -32.12
CA PRO A 11 16.69 -8.89 -31.00
C PRO A 11 16.01 -7.52 -31.04
N SER A 12 15.12 -7.23 -31.99
CA SER A 12 14.57 -5.90 -32.19
C SER A 12 13.21 -5.61 -31.53
N GLU A 13 12.61 -6.55 -30.82
CA GLU A 13 11.32 -6.31 -30.14
C GLU A 13 11.45 -6.09 -28.64
N SER A 14 11.25 -4.84 -28.28
CA SER A 14 10.77 -4.21 -27.05
C SER A 14 11.30 -4.62 -25.67
N PHE A 15 11.93 -3.68 -25.05
CA PHE A 15 12.49 -3.61 -23.68
C PHE A 15 11.44 -3.63 -22.52
N LEU A 16 10.21 -4.08 -22.70
CA LEU A 16 9.13 -4.02 -21.71
C LEU A 16 8.34 -5.32 -21.48
N ALA A 17 8.77 -6.42 -22.08
CA ALA A 17 8.22 -7.74 -21.75
C ALA A 17 9.33 -8.57 -21.14
N GLY A 18 9.07 -9.21 -19.98
CA GLY A 18 9.92 -10.29 -19.48
C GLY A 18 10.17 -11.27 -20.62
N SER A 19 11.39 -11.81 -20.72
CA SER A 19 11.74 -12.63 -21.87
C SER A 19 10.75 -13.80 -22.00
N VAL A 20 10.50 -14.22 -23.24
CA VAL A 20 9.67 -15.41 -23.54
C VAL A 20 10.16 -16.64 -22.76
N GLU A 21 11.46 -16.69 -22.44
CA GLU A 21 12.08 -17.74 -21.63
C GLU A 21 11.65 -17.67 -20.16
N ASP A 22 11.51 -16.47 -19.56
CA ASP A 22 11.06 -16.30 -18.17
C ASP A 22 9.58 -16.69 -18.03
N GLU A 23 8.77 -16.36 -19.02
CA GLU A 23 7.37 -16.78 -19.09
C GLU A 23 7.25 -18.30 -19.29
N ILE A 24 8.16 -18.90 -20.04
CA ILE A 24 8.24 -20.35 -20.26
C ILE A 24 8.70 -21.06 -18.98
N ILE A 25 9.71 -20.55 -18.26
CA ILE A 25 10.20 -21.14 -17.02
C ILE A 25 9.09 -21.06 -15.94
N PHE A 26 8.43 -19.93 -15.81
CA PHE A 26 7.32 -19.78 -14.85
C PHE A 26 6.11 -20.65 -15.21
N LYS A 27 5.72 -20.68 -16.49
CA LYS A 27 4.65 -21.57 -16.98
C LYS A 27 5.01 -23.04 -16.81
N SER A 28 6.27 -23.43 -17.05
CA SER A 28 6.73 -24.80 -16.83
C SER A 28 6.71 -25.19 -15.35
N TYR A 29 7.13 -24.27 -14.46
CA TYR A 29 7.05 -24.51 -13.02
C TYR A 29 5.60 -24.69 -12.54
N GLN A 30 4.67 -23.86 -13.02
CA GLN A 30 3.23 -24.00 -12.74
C GLN A 30 2.64 -25.31 -13.29
N GLN A 31 3.14 -25.80 -14.43
CA GLN A 31 2.69 -27.07 -15.01
C GLN A 31 3.17 -28.32 -14.24
N PHE A 32 4.34 -28.23 -13.57
CA PHE A 32 4.89 -29.33 -12.76
C PHE A 32 4.35 -29.37 -11.32
N LYS A 33 3.71 -28.29 -10.87
CA LYS A 33 3.10 -28.28 -9.55
C LYS A 33 1.88 -29.17 -9.52
N LYS A 34 1.88 -30.13 -8.60
CA LYS A 34 0.66 -30.98 -8.41
C LYS A 34 -0.51 -30.09 -8.00
N PRO A 35 -1.71 -30.29 -8.57
CA PRO A 35 -2.88 -29.43 -8.36
C PRO A 35 -3.32 -29.26 -6.90
N ASN A 36 -2.68 -29.96 -5.98
CA ASN A 36 -3.09 -30.09 -4.58
C ASN A 36 -1.96 -29.81 -3.57
N GLU A 37 -0.82 -29.31 -4.01
CA GLU A 37 0.23 -28.83 -3.11
C GLU A 37 -0.07 -27.39 -2.74
N GLY A 38 0.07 -27.02 -1.43
CA GLY A 38 -0.09 -25.65 -0.96
C GLY A 38 0.82 -24.68 -1.71
N LEU A 39 0.45 -23.41 -1.73
CA LEU A 39 1.29 -22.36 -2.32
C LEU A 39 2.53 -22.13 -1.44
N ARG A 40 3.65 -21.77 -2.08
CA ARG A 40 4.85 -21.27 -1.40
C ARG A 40 4.81 -19.75 -1.41
N ILE A 41 4.64 -19.16 -0.23
CA ILE A 41 4.42 -17.73 -0.04
C ILE A 41 5.59 -17.13 0.74
N GLY A 42 6.14 -16.02 0.26
CA GLY A 42 7.11 -15.21 1.00
C GLY A 42 6.42 -14.03 1.70
N LEU A 43 6.63 -13.88 3.00
CA LEU A 43 6.25 -12.67 3.73
C LEU A 43 7.46 -11.74 3.83
N LEU A 44 7.48 -10.69 3.01
CA LEU A 44 8.59 -9.72 2.97
C LEU A 44 8.30 -8.54 3.91
N ALA A 45 8.96 -8.51 5.06
CA ALA A 45 8.72 -7.51 6.10
C ALA A 45 9.96 -7.27 6.96
N SER A 46 9.89 -6.38 7.94
CA SER A 46 11.00 -6.07 8.86
C SER A 46 10.89 -6.77 10.22
N ASN A 47 9.72 -7.25 10.59
CA ASN A 47 9.47 -7.89 11.90
C ASN A 47 8.28 -8.83 11.80
N GLN A 48 8.52 -10.14 11.94
CA GLN A 48 7.47 -11.16 11.90
C GLN A 48 6.49 -11.10 13.08
N ASN A 49 6.91 -10.54 14.22
CA ASN A 49 6.14 -10.54 15.47
C ASN A 49 5.05 -9.44 15.52
N LEU A 50 4.98 -8.55 14.52
CA LEU A 50 3.89 -7.59 14.44
C LEU A 50 2.56 -8.33 14.24
N TYR A 51 1.49 -7.84 14.87
CA TYR A 51 0.15 -8.43 14.79
C TYR A 51 -0.24 -8.84 13.36
N SER A 52 -0.20 -7.91 12.43
CA SER A 52 -0.58 -8.15 11.03
C SER A 52 0.23 -9.29 10.39
N ASN A 53 1.53 -9.36 10.67
CA ASN A 53 2.42 -10.35 10.07
C ASN A 53 2.16 -11.75 10.66
N ARG A 54 1.95 -11.85 11.97
CA ARG A 54 1.56 -13.12 12.62
C ARG A 54 0.22 -13.61 12.07
N ARG A 55 -0.78 -12.72 11.96
CA ARG A 55 -2.09 -13.08 11.40
C ARG A 55 -2.01 -13.61 9.96
N ILE A 56 -1.16 -13.00 9.14
CA ILE A 56 -0.94 -13.47 7.76
C ILE A 56 -0.28 -14.84 7.74
N ILE A 57 0.72 -15.07 8.59
CA ILE A 57 1.38 -16.38 8.70
C ILE A 57 0.36 -17.45 9.14
N GLU A 58 -0.36 -17.20 10.24
CA GLU A 58 -1.39 -18.10 10.76
C GLU A 58 -2.46 -18.42 9.69
N ALA A 59 -2.94 -17.41 8.97
CA ALA A 59 -3.96 -17.59 7.95
C ALA A 59 -3.45 -18.44 6.76
N ALA A 60 -2.20 -18.27 6.35
CA ALA A 60 -1.61 -19.06 5.28
C ALA A 60 -1.43 -20.53 5.69
N GLU A 61 -0.89 -20.78 6.89
CA GLU A 61 -0.69 -22.12 7.45
C GLU A 61 -2.02 -22.85 7.64
N GLN A 62 -3.05 -22.18 8.20
CA GLN A 62 -4.39 -22.73 8.38
C GLN A 62 -5.06 -23.14 7.05
N ARG A 63 -4.66 -22.52 5.95
CA ARG A 63 -5.14 -22.85 4.60
C ARG A 63 -4.25 -23.86 3.87
N GLY A 64 -3.24 -24.42 4.55
CA GLY A 64 -2.37 -25.46 4.01
C GLY A 64 -1.27 -24.94 3.08
N HIS A 65 -0.91 -23.67 3.18
CA HIS A 65 0.20 -23.08 2.44
C HIS A 65 1.49 -23.10 3.25
N GLU A 66 2.62 -23.17 2.55
CA GLU A 66 3.93 -22.93 3.11
C GLU A 66 4.21 -21.43 3.05
N ILE A 67 4.46 -20.81 4.19
CA ILE A 67 4.80 -19.38 4.27
C ILE A 67 6.12 -19.17 4.99
N GLU A 68 7.00 -18.41 4.36
CA GLU A 68 8.33 -18.13 4.89
C GLU A 68 8.52 -16.62 5.10
N PHE A 69 9.06 -16.24 6.26
CA PHE A 69 9.34 -14.85 6.58
C PHE A 69 10.73 -14.45 6.09
N TYR A 70 10.77 -13.39 5.28
CA TYR A 70 11.99 -12.77 4.80
C TYR A 70 12.14 -11.37 5.34
N ASN A 71 13.15 -11.15 6.19
CA ASN A 71 13.49 -9.81 6.65
C ASN A 71 14.13 -9.02 5.51
N ILE A 72 13.50 -7.89 5.14
CA ILE A 72 13.95 -7.03 4.03
C ILE A 72 15.45 -6.69 4.12
N ARG A 73 15.96 -6.41 5.32
CA ARG A 73 17.37 -6.05 5.53
C ARG A 73 18.34 -7.22 5.41
N GLN A 74 17.84 -8.44 5.36
CA GLN A 74 18.64 -9.65 5.24
C GLN A 74 18.58 -10.26 3.85
N CYS A 75 17.75 -9.71 2.97
CA CYS A 75 17.72 -10.08 1.57
C CYS A 75 18.78 -9.28 0.80
N PHE A 76 19.39 -9.90 -0.20
CA PHE A 76 20.27 -9.24 -1.14
C PHE A 76 20.12 -9.85 -2.53
N MET A 77 20.43 -9.07 -3.56
CA MET A 77 20.14 -9.41 -4.95
C MET A 77 21.43 -9.69 -5.71
N LYS A 78 21.42 -10.76 -6.49
CA LYS A 78 22.35 -10.96 -7.59
C LYS A 78 21.65 -10.47 -8.86
N LEU A 79 22.16 -9.40 -9.44
CA LEU A 79 21.69 -8.86 -10.72
C LEU A 79 22.59 -9.39 -11.83
N ASP A 80 22.08 -10.35 -12.57
CA ASP A 80 22.79 -11.08 -13.61
C ASP A 80 21.81 -11.32 -14.76
N ALA A 81 22.25 -11.12 -16.00
CA ALA A 81 21.37 -11.19 -17.17
C ALA A 81 20.81 -12.59 -17.44
N THR A 82 21.49 -13.63 -16.96
CA THR A 82 21.13 -15.03 -17.22
C THR A 82 20.52 -15.73 -16.02
N THR A 83 20.95 -15.36 -14.80
CA THR A 83 20.55 -16.04 -13.56
C THR A 83 20.37 -15.04 -12.43
N PRO A 84 19.39 -14.09 -12.55
CA PRO A 84 19.08 -13.18 -11.46
C PRO A 84 18.55 -13.95 -10.25
N GLN A 85 18.98 -13.58 -9.05
CA GLN A 85 18.63 -14.32 -7.83
C GLN A 85 18.45 -13.37 -6.65
N ILE A 86 17.55 -13.74 -5.75
CA ILE A 86 17.43 -13.13 -4.44
C ILE A 86 17.98 -14.11 -3.41
N HIS A 87 18.90 -13.62 -2.58
CA HIS A 87 19.52 -14.40 -1.53
C HIS A 87 19.04 -13.90 -0.16
N TYR A 88 18.98 -14.79 0.80
CA TYR A 88 18.74 -14.48 2.18
C TYR A 88 20.03 -14.63 2.99
N ARG A 89 20.17 -13.90 4.11
CA ARG A 89 21.36 -13.98 4.96
C ARG A 89 21.67 -15.43 5.31
N GLY A 90 22.95 -15.82 5.14
CA GLY A 90 23.39 -17.21 5.19
C GLY A 90 23.76 -17.76 3.80
N GLY A 91 23.57 -16.95 2.73
CA GLY A 91 24.06 -17.23 1.38
C GLY A 91 23.16 -18.12 0.53
N LYS A 92 22.03 -18.57 1.08
CA LYS A 92 21.10 -19.42 0.31
C LYS A 92 20.23 -18.57 -0.61
N ALA A 93 20.17 -18.95 -1.89
CA ALA A 93 19.19 -18.36 -2.81
C ALA A 93 17.76 -18.71 -2.34
N ILE A 94 16.87 -17.73 -2.36
CA ILE A 94 15.44 -17.97 -2.14
C ILE A 94 14.94 -18.78 -3.34
N GLU A 95 14.35 -19.92 -3.04
CA GLU A 95 13.72 -20.75 -4.07
C GLU A 95 12.48 -20.05 -4.65
N LEU A 96 12.08 -20.42 -5.85
CA LEU A 96 10.93 -19.81 -6.51
C LEU A 96 9.67 -19.91 -5.65
N LEU A 97 9.07 -18.76 -5.40
CA LEU A 97 7.82 -18.60 -4.66
C LEU A 97 6.64 -18.48 -5.64
N ASP A 98 5.45 -18.90 -5.22
CA ASP A 98 4.22 -18.62 -5.97
C ASP A 98 3.77 -17.16 -5.77
N ALA A 99 3.96 -16.65 -4.56
CA ALA A 99 3.57 -15.29 -4.20
C ALA A 99 4.47 -14.66 -3.14
N VAL A 100 4.51 -13.34 -3.13
CA VAL A 100 5.12 -12.53 -2.05
C VAL A 100 4.09 -11.55 -1.51
N ILE A 101 4.01 -11.47 -0.19
CA ILE A 101 3.19 -10.48 0.54
C ILE A 101 4.13 -9.41 1.10
N PRO A 102 4.17 -8.21 0.52
CA PRO A 102 4.99 -7.12 1.04
C PRO A 102 4.28 -6.40 2.20
N ARG A 103 4.99 -6.30 3.34
CA ARG A 103 4.58 -5.53 4.51
C ARG A 103 5.66 -4.50 4.84
N ILE A 104 5.73 -3.48 4.00
CA ILE A 104 6.86 -2.55 3.92
C ILE A 104 6.60 -1.30 4.77
N ARG A 105 7.56 -0.94 5.62
CA ARG A 105 7.56 0.37 6.30
C ARG A 105 7.98 1.48 5.35
N PRO A 106 7.50 2.72 5.52
CA PRO A 106 7.85 3.85 4.64
C PRO A 106 9.35 4.04 4.43
N ALA A 107 10.16 3.98 5.49
CA ALA A 107 11.61 4.12 5.41
C ALA A 107 12.34 3.00 4.63
N GLN A 108 11.66 1.92 4.30
CA GLN A 108 12.23 0.79 3.55
C GLN A 108 11.72 0.70 2.12
N THR A 109 10.90 1.65 1.69
CA THR A 109 10.21 1.59 0.38
C THR A 109 11.17 1.38 -0.77
N PHE A 110 12.26 2.13 -0.85
CA PHE A 110 13.23 2.02 -1.95
C PHE A 110 13.76 0.59 -2.10
N TYR A 111 14.35 0.04 -1.04
CA TYR A 111 15.00 -1.28 -1.11
C TYR A 111 14.00 -2.43 -1.24
N ALA A 112 12.91 -2.38 -0.50
CA ALA A 112 11.88 -3.41 -0.57
C ALA A 112 11.19 -3.46 -1.94
N CYS A 113 10.94 -2.32 -2.56
CA CYS A 113 10.39 -2.29 -3.92
C CYS A 113 11.40 -2.74 -4.98
N ALA A 114 12.71 -2.53 -4.74
CA ALA A 114 13.74 -3.12 -5.60
C ALA A 114 13.74 -4.66 -5.54
N LEU A 115 13.60 -5.23 -4.32
CA LEU A 115 13.44 -6.68 -4.15
C LEU A 115 12.16 -7.18 -4.82
N LEU A 116 11.03 -6.47 -4.65
CA LEU A 116 9.76 -6.86 -5.28
C LEU A 116 9.86 -6.87 -6.81
N ARG A 117 10.47 -5.84 -7.42
CA ARG A 117 10.67 -5.82 -8.89
C ARG A 117 11.45 -7.03 -9.38
N LEU A 118 12.44 -7.48 -8.60
CA LEU A 118 13.16 -8.69 -8.97
C LEU A 118 12.30 -9.95 -8.83
N PHE A 119 11.49 -10.08 -7.76
CA PHE A 119 10.50 -11.16 -7.67
C PHE A 119 9.50 -11.12 -8.83
N GLU A 120 8.99 -9.93 -9.18
CA GLU A 120 8.06 -9.71 -10.29
C GLU A 120 8.69 -10.13 -11.64
N SER A 121 9.96 -9.79 -11.88
CA SER A 121 10.69 -10.19 -13.09
C SER A 121 10.95 -11.70 -13.16
N LEU A 122 10.98 -12.38 -12.01
CA LEU A 122 11.04 -13.83 -11.92
C LEU A 122 9.65 -14.50 -12.02
N GLY A 123 8.59 -13.73 -12.30
CA GLY A 123 7.23 -14.23 -12.46
C GLY A 123 6.49 -14.51 -11.14
N VAL A 124 7.02 -14.08 -10.00
CA VAL A 124 6.37 -14.24 -8.69
C VAL A 124 5.24 -13.23 -8.53
N PHE A 125 4.06 -13.69 -8.14
CA PHE A 125 2.95 -12.79 -7.85
C PHE A 125 3.19 -11.97 -6.57
N CYS A 126 3.11 -10.64 -6.64
CA CYS A 126 3.26 -9.75 -5.50
C CYS A 126 1.93 -9.09 -5.10
N LEU A 127 1.55 -9.24 -3.85
CA LEU A 127 0.34 -8.65 -3.27
C LEU A 127 0.70 -7.53 -2.28
N ASN A 128 0.91 -6.29 -2.63
CA ASN A 128 0.83 -5.56 -3.89
C ASN A 128 2.14 -5.59 -4.70
N ASN A 129 2.09 -5.11 -5.95
CA ASN A 129 3.27 -4.92 -6.77
C ASN A 129 4.09 -3.68 -6.39
N SER A 130 5.34 -3.64 -6.85
CA SER A 130 6.31 -2.58 -6.50
C SER A 130 5.88 -1.19 -6.95
N ASP A 131 5.38 -1.03 -8.18
CA ASP A 131 5.00 0.27 -8.74
C ASP A 131 3.80 0.88 -7.99
N SER A 132 2.79 0.07 -7.69
CA SER A 132 1.63 0.50 -6.92
C SER A 132 2.00 0.96 -5.51
N ILE A 133 2.96 0.27 -4.87
CA ILE A 133 3.47 0.67 -3.55
C ILE A 133 4.20 2.01 -3.65
N ILE A 134 5.09 2.19 -4.62
CA ILE A 134 5.83 3.44 -4.83
C ILE A 134 4.87 4.60 -5.08
N GLN A 135 3.91 4.43 -5.99
CA GLN A 135 2.91 5.45 -6.32
C GLN A 135 2.09 5.87 -5.11
N SER A 136 1.66 4.92 -4.28
CA SER A 136 0.87 5.21 -3.08
C SER A 136 1.68 5.87 -1.96
N ARG A 137 3.01 5.74 -1.98
CA ARG A 137 3.93 6.32 -0.96
C ARG A 137 4.31 7.77 -1.24
N ASP A 138 4.32 8.17 -2.49
CA ASP A 138 4.50 9.57 -2.88
C ASP A 138 3.17 10.32 -2.70
N LYS A 139 3.08 11.16 -1.66
CA LYS A 139 1.84 11.85 -1.30
C LYS A 139 1.35 12.81 -2.38
N LEU A 140 2.25 13.51 -3.05
CA LEU A 140 1.87 14.44 -4.11
C LEU A 140 1.43 13.67 -5.35
N PHE A 141 2.21 12.69 -5.78
CA PHE A 141 1.88 11.86 -6.93
C PHE A 141 0.59 11.06 -6.73
N SER A 142 0.39 10.50 -5.53
CA SER A 142 -0.85 9.78 -5.22
C SER A 142 -2.09 10.68 -5.33
N LEU A 143 -2.03 11.92 -4.84
CA LEU A 143 -3.12 12.89 -5.01
C LEU A 143 -3.38 13.20 -6.50
N GLN A 144 -2.34 13.36 -7.30
CA GLN A 144 -2.47 13.58 -8.74
C GLN A 144 -3.11 12.39 -9.46
N LEU A 145 -2.75 11.16 -9.09
CA LEU A 145 -3.38 9.95 -9.62
C LEU A 145 -4.86 9.86 -9.22
N LEU A 146 -5.20 10.18 -7.97
CA LEU A 146 -6.59 10.23 -7.50
C LEU A 146 -7.41 11.24 -8.32
N LEU A 147 -6.89 12.45 -8.50
CA LEU A 147 -7.55 13.50 -9.31
C LEU A 147 -7.73 13.08 -10.77
N LYS A 148 -6.71 12.48 -11.39
CA LYS A 148 -6.78 11.96 -12.76
C LYS A 148 -7.93 10.96 -12.93
N GLN A 149 -8.24 10.20 -11.89
CA GLN A 149 -9.33 9.24 -11.87
C GLN A 149 -10.66 9.85 -11.39
N GLY A 150 -10.72 11.15 -11.10
CA GLY A 150 -11.91 11.83 -10.60
C GLY A 150 -12.33 11.37 -9.21
N VAL A 151 -11.35 11.02 -8.37
CA VAL A 151 -11.57 10.73 -6.94
C VAL A 151 -11.60 12.05 -6.17
N GLN A 152 -12.63 12.24 -5.35
CA GLN A 152 -12.77 13.43 -4.52
C GLN A 152 -11.75 13.42 -3.37
N ILE A 153 -11.02 14.51 -3.22
CA ILE A 153 -10.04 14.74 -2.16
C ILE A 153 -10.28 16.13 -1.55
N PRO A 154 -9.84 16.39 -0.31
CA PRO A 154 -9.86 17.77 0.22
C PRO A 154 -9.02 18.69 -0.66
N THR A 155 -9.46 19.94 -0.81
CA THR A 155 -8.73 20.95 -1.58
C THR A 155 -7.30 21.05 -1.05
N THR A 156 -6.33 20.84 -1.93
CA THR A 156 -4.93 20.74 -1.58
C THR A 156 -4.09 21.66 -2.46
N GLY A 157 -3.21 22.43 -1.85
CA GLY A 157 -2.25 23.30 -2.51
C GLY A 157 -0.83 22.84 -2.26
N PHE A 158 0.03 23.04 -3.26
CA PHE A 158 1.46 22.81 -3.18
C PHE A 158 2.19 23.93 -3.89
N ALA A 159 3.25 24.47 -3.26
CA ALA A 159 4.15 25.40 -3.89
C ALA A 159 5.59 25.20 -3.39
N SER A 160 6.52 25.32 -4.31
CA SER A 160 7.96 25.22 -4.02
C SER A 160 8.53 26.48 -3.38
N SER A 161 8.02 27.67 -3.79
CA SER A 161 8.52 28.94 -3.31
C SER A 161 7.88 29.38 -1.98
N PRO A 162 8.65 29.90 -1.00
CA PRO A 162 8.09 30.51 0.20
C PRO A 162 7.31 31.81 -0.08
N LEU A 163 7.52 32.45 -1.24
CA LEU A 163 6.79 33.67 -1.63
C LEU A 163 5.30 33.42 -1.88
N ASP A 164 4.92 32.15 -2.19
CA ASP A 164 3.54 31.77 -2.50
C ASP A 164 2.71 31.40 -1.27
N THR A 165 3.20 31.62 -0.04
CA THR A 165 2.53 31.20 1.20
C THR A 165 1.12 31.76 1.32
N ASN A 166 0.93 33.05 1.05
CA ASN A 166 -0.41 33.69 1.14
C ASN A 166 -1.38 33.15 0.09
N ASP A 167 -0.90 32.85 -1.11
CA ASP A 167 -1.71 32.33 -2.20
C ASP A 167 -2.10 30.88 -1.95
N LEU A 168 -1.20 30.06 -1.36
CA LEU A 168 -1.53 28.71 -0.88
C LEU A 168 -2.67 28.74 0.16
N ILE A 169 -2.57 29.61 1.15
CA ILE A 169 -3.59 29.75 2.20
C ILE A 169 -4.95 30.11 1.58
N LYS A 170 -4.98 31.07 0.66
CA LYS A 170 -6.22 31.46 -0.05
C LYS A 170 -6.77 30.31 -0.90
N MET A 171 -5.87 29.59 -1.62
CA MET A 171 -6.23 28.49 -2.51
C MET A 171 -7.02 27.38 -1.83
N VAL A 172 -6.70 27.08 -0.56
CA VAL A 172 -7.41 26.04 0.23
C VAL A 172 -8.56 26.58 1.06
N GLY A 173 -8.97 27.82 0.82
CA GLY A 173 -10.14 28.43 1.49
C GLY A 173 -9.82 29.19 2.78
N GLY A 174 -8.53 29.40 3.09
CA GLY A 174 -8.11 30.10 4.32
C GLY A 174 -7.95 29.16 5.51
N SER A 175 -7.84 29.78 6.71
CA SER A 175 -7.73 29.04 7.98
C SER A 175 -9.12 28.83 8.61
N PRO A 176 -9.29 27.73 9.36
CA PRO A 176 -8.32 26.70 9.72
C PRO A 176 -7.92 25.82 8.52
N LEU A 177 -6.66 25.40 8.48
CA LEU A 177 -6.11 24.56 7.44
C LEU A 177 -5.09 23.55 8.00
N ILE A 178 -4.79 22.53 7.21
CA ILE A 178 -3.80 21.50 7.56
C ILE A 178 -2.52 21.72 6.74
N VAL A 179 -1.37 21.66 7.42
CA VAL A 179 -0.05 21.62 6.78
C VAL A 179 0.53 20.22 6.97
N LYS A 180 0.93 19.56 5.88
CA LYS A 180 1.46 18.19 5.92
C LYS A 180 2.86 18.16 5.31
N LEU A 181 3.81 17.54 6.02
CA LEU A 181 5.10 17.16 5.43
C LEU A 181 4.90 16.03 4.43
N LEU A 182 5.52 16.13 3.24
CA LEU A 182 5.49 15.06 2.24
C LEU A 182 6.13 13.77 2.77
N GLU A 183 7.22 13.89 3.50
CA GLU A 183 8.00 12.76 4.04
C GLU A 183 7.49 12.28 5.41
N GLY A 184 6.47 12.92 6.00
CA GLY A 184 5.88 12.54 7.29
C GLY A 184 5.02 11.27 7.19
N THR A 185 5.03 10.45 8.25
CA THR A 185 4.23 9.22 8.35
C THR A 185 3.51 9.13 9.68
N GLN A 186 2.43 8.35 9.77
CA GLN A 186 1.67 8.08 11.00
C GLN A 186 1.15 9.35 11.71
N GLY A 187 0.78 10.40 10.96
CA GLY A 187 0.34 11.67 11.52
C GLY A 187 1.47 12.58 12.03
N LYS A 188 2.73 12.14 11.98
CA LYS A 188 3.88 12.99 12.25
C LYS A 188 4.10 13.97 11.09
N GLY A 189 4.32 15.24 11.43
CA GLY A 189 4.43 16.29 10.41
C GLY A 189 3.09 16.73 9.82
N VAL A 190 1.98 16.53 10.54
CA VAL A 190 0.65 17.06 10.21
C VAL A 190 0.28 18.08 11.28
N VAL A 191 0.05 19.33 10.89
CA VAL A 191 -0.21 20.46 11.79
C VAL A 191 -1.52 21.14 11.39
N LEU A 192 -2.41 21.33 12.36
CA LEU A 192 -3.60 22.19 12.23
C LEU A 192 -3.20 23.64 12.53
N ALA A 193 -3.40 24.52 11.57
CA ALA A 193 -3.22 25.95 11.72
C ALA A 193 -4.58 26.66 11.80
N GLU A 194 -4.99 27.04 13.00
CA GLU A 194 -6.33 27.56 13.25
C GLU A 194 -6.51 29.00 12.76
N THR A 195 -5.42 29.78 12.69
CA THR A 195 -5.44 31.16 12.23
C THR A 195 -4.51 31.38 11.05
N LYS A 196 -4.77 32.41 10.25
CA LYS A 196 -3.90 32.80 9.15
C LYS A 196 -2.46 33.02 9.60
N LYS A 197 -2.24 33.70 10.72
CA LYS A 197 -0.89 33.97 11.26
C LYS A 197 -0.18 32.67 11.68
N ALA A 198 -0.88 31.72 12.27
CA ALA A 198 -0.34 30.40 12.59
C ALA A 198 0.04 29.64 11.32
N ALA A 199 -0.84 29.66 10.29
CA ALA A 199 -0.58 29.04 9.01
C ALA A 199 0.66 29.60 8.33
N GLU A 200 0.78 30.93 8.24
CA GLU A 200 1.96 31.61 7.69
C GLU A 200 3.24 31.21 8.43
N SER A 201 3.20 31.20 9.77
CA SER A 201 4.36 30.84 10.59
C SER A 201 4.80 29.40 10.38
N VAL A 202 3.87 28.43 10.37
CA VAL A 202 4.18 27.01 10.17
C VAL A 202 4.70 26.74 8.77
N ILE A 203 4.04 27.28 7.74
CA ILE A 203 4.47 27.11 6.34
C ILE A 203 5.87 27.68 6.13
N ASN A 204 6.13 28.90 6.60
CA ASN A 204 7.42 29.55 6.45
C ASN A 204 8.52 28.81 7.23
N ALA A 205 8.22 28.31 8.44
CA ALA A 205 9.17 27.51 9.22
C ALA A 205 9.58 26.23 8.47
N PHE A 206 8.66 25.48 7.91
CA PHE A 206 8.99 24.29 7.13
C PHE A 206 9.75 24.61 5.84
N LYS A 207 9.34 25.67 5.14
CA LYS A 207 10.04 26.10 3.91
C LYS A 207 11.45 26.59 4.19
N SER A 208 11.70 27.26 5.34
CA SER A 208 13.06 27.66 5.72
C SER A 208 14.00 26.48 5.98
N LEU A 209 13.44 25.30 6.26
CA LEU A 209 14.15 24.03 6.40
C LEU A 209 14.22 23.25 5.08
N ASN A 210 13.85 23.85 3.96
CA ASN A 210 13.73 23.19 2.64
C ASN A 210 12.81 21.93 2.67
N ALA A 211 11.85 21.87 3.58
CA ALA A 211 10.91 20.77 3.65
C ALA A 211 9.78 20.93 2.61
N ASN A 212 9.48 19.86 1.90
CA ASN A 212 8.33 19.80 1.00
C ASN A 212 7.05 19.63 1.81
N ILE A 213 6.08 20.50 1.60
CA ILE A 213 4.80 20.51 2.33
C ILE A 213 3.61 20.57 1.39
N LEU A 214 2.51 19.98 1.83
CA LEU A 214 1.16 20.21 1.29
C LEU A 214 0.39 21.11 2.27
N VAL A 215 -0.43 22.00 1.72
CA VAL A 215 -1.44 22.76 2.46
C VAL A 215 -2.80 22.24 2.02
N GLN A 216 -3.67 21.93 2.97
CA GLN A 216 -4.95 21.28 2.70
C GLN A 216 -6.06 21.94 3.52
N GLU A 217 -7.26 22.05 2.94
CA GLU A 217 -8.44 22.48 3.70
C GLU A 217 -8.69 21.60 4.92
N PHE A 218 -9.15 22.20 5.99
CA PHE A 218 -9.56 21.49 7.21
C PHE A 218 -11.05 21.17 7.17
N ILE A 219 -11.39 19.90 7.24
CA ILE A 219 -12.80 19.43 7.23
C ILE A 219 -13.30 19.42 8.67
N LYS A 220 -13.82 20.57 9.11
CA LYS A 220 -14.25 20.81 10.49
C LYS A 220 -15.41 19.91 10.91
N GLU A 221 -16.35 19.64 10.00
CA GLU A 221 -17.54 18.84 10.24
C GLU A 221 -17.24 17.35 10.45
N ALA A 222 -16.05 16.90 10.14
CA ALA A 222 -15.62 15.54 10.46
C ALA A 222 -15.42 15.30 11.95
N ASP A 223 -15.21 16.37 12.73
CA ASP A 223 -15.13 16.35 14.20
C ASP A 223 -14.15 15.29 14.73
N GLY A 224 -12.93 15.27 14.19
CA GLY A 224 -11.88 14.32 14.58
C GLY A 224 -12.18 12.87 14.21
N LYS A 225 -13.08 12.61 13.27
CA LYS A 225 -13.44 11.27 12.80
C LYS A 225 -13.03 11.07 11.37
N ASP A 226 -12.53 9.89 11.07
CA ASP A 226 -12.34 9.40 9.72
C ASP A 226 -12.78 7.93 9.59
N LEU A 227 -12.89 7.49 8.34
CA LEU A 227 -13.33 6.16 7.97
C LEU A 227 -12.18 5.44 7.29
N ARG A 228 -11.79 4.27 7.76
CA ARG A 228 -10.89 3.37 7.03
C ARG A 228 -11.69 2.26 6.36
N CYS A 229 -11.69 2.26 5.03
CA CYS A 229 -12.18 1.17 4.22
C CYS A 229 -11.03 0.23 3.85
N PHE A 230 -11.16 -1.06 4.16
CA PHE A 230 -10.22 -2.08 3.75
C PHE A 230 -10.68 -2.72 2.45
N VAL A 231 -9.86 -2.59 1.41
CA VAL A 231 -10.17 -3.06 0.06
C VAL A 231 -9.28 -4.24 -0.28
N ILE A 232 -9.88 -5.31 -0.79
CA ILE A 232 -9.18 -6.49 -1.34
C ILE A 232 -9.83 -6.83 -2.68
N ASP A 233 -9.02 -6.96 -3.73
CA ASP A 233 -9.45 -7.32 -5.09
C ASP A 233 -10.70 -6.53 -5.55
N GLY A 234 -10.68 -5.21 -5.38
CA GLY A 234 -11.75 -4.32 -5.82
C GLY A 234 -13.05 -4.40 -5.00
N LYS A 235 -13.00 -4.97 -3.78
CA LYS A 235 -14.16 -5.03 -2.86
C LYS A 235 -13.79 -4.43 -1.51
N VAL A 236 -14.66 -3.60 -0.94
CA VAL A 236 -14.56 -3.17 0.45
C VAL A 236 -15.00 -4.34 1.33
N VAL A 237 -14.04 -5.02 1.96
CA VAL A 237 -14.30 -6.20 2.80
C VAL A 237 -14.65 -5.84 4.23
N ALA A 238 -14.16 -4.70 4.70
CA ALA A 238 -14.41 -4.17 6.05
C ALA A 238 -14.29 -2.65 6.08
N ALA A 239 -14.94 -2.03 7.04
CA ALA A 239 -14.81 -0.60 7.34
C ALA A 239 -14.84 -0.37 8.85
N MET A 240 -14.03 0.57 9.31
CA MET A 240 -14.03 1.04 10.69
C MET A 240 -14.01 2.55 10.74
N GLN A 241 -14.65 3.14 11.73
CA GLN A 241 -14.46 4.54 12.08
C GLN A 241 -13.32 4.65 13.07
N ARG A 242 -12.45 5.64 12.85
CA ARG A 242 -11.46 6.06 13.84
C ARG A 242 -11.90 7.39 14.41
N THR A 243 -11.72 7.58 15.70
CA THR A 243 -12.09 8.81 16.41
C THR A 243 -10.89 9.31 17.20
N ALA A 244 -10.52 10.56 16.98
CA ALA A 244 -9.44 11.22 17.70
C ALA A 244 -9.75 11.34 19.20
N PRO A 245 -8.74 11.31 20.08
CA PRO A 245 -8.96 11.61 21.49
C PRO A 245 -9.34 13.10 21.68
N PRO A 246 -9.94 13.46 22.82
CA PRO A 246 -10.31 14.85 23.10
C PRO A 246 -9.12 15.81 22.92
N GLY A 247 -9.34 16.92 22.21
CA GLY A 247 -8.32 17.92 21.94
C GLY A 247 -7.36 17.60 20.78
N GLU A 248 -7.53 16.44 20.13
CA GLU A 248 -6.77 16.05 18.94
C GLU A 248 -7.71 15.99 17.72
N PHE A 249 -7.21 16.35 16.55
CA PHE A 249 -7.97 16.29 15.29
C PHE A 249 -7.59 15.06 14.43
N ARG A 250 -6.46 14.43 14.74
CA ARG A 250 -5.96 13.26 14.02
C ARG A 250 -6.51 11.97 14.61
N ALA A 251 -7.29 11.23 13.84
CA ALA A 251 -7.93 9.98 14.29
C ALA A 251 -7.00 8.76 14.30
N ASN A 252 -5.70 8.93 14.07
CA ASN A 252 -4.73 7.84 14.02
C ASN A 252 -4.67 7.06 15.35
N VAL A 253 -4.82 5.74 15.29
CA VAL A 253 -4.79 4.85 16.47
C VAL A 253 -3.48 4.99 17.26
N HIS A 254 -2.35 5.18 16.57
CA HIS A 254 -1.04 5.40 17.21
C HIS A 254 -0.94 6.70 18.02
N LEU A 255 -1.87 7.63 17.84
CA LEU A 255 -1.98 8.87 18.60
C LEU A 255 -3.06 8.78 19.70
N GLY A 256 -3.52 7.58 20.02
CA GLY A 256 -4.57 7.37 21.03
C GLY A 256 -6.00 7.37 20.49
N GLY A 257 -6.16 7.38 19.19
CA GLY A 257 -7.47 7.25 18.54
C GLY A 257 -8.14 5.92 18.86
N THR A 258 -9.46 5.92 18.95
CA THR A 258 -10.29 4.73 19.14
C THR A 258 -10.86 4.24 17.81
N THR A 259 -11.20 2.96 17.74
CA THR A 259 -11.81 2.34 16.57
C THR A 259 -13.19 1.78 16.92
N SER A 260 -14.12 1.89 15.97
CA SER A 260 -15.46 1.28 16.08
C SER A 260 -15.89 0.73 14.72
N ILE A 261 -16.74 -0.30 14.76
CA ILE A 261 -17.33 -0.82 13.53
C ILE A 261 -18.26 0.23 12.92
N ILE A 262 -18.22 0.35 11.60
CA ILE A 262 -19.16 1.18 10.85
C ILE A 262 -19.54 0.51 9.53
N ARG A 263 -20.75 0.77 9.09
CA ARG A 263 -21.19 0.40 7.75
C ARG A 263 -20.90 1.56 6.78
N ALA A 264 -19.92 1.39 5.90
CA ALA A 264 -19.66 2.36 4.85
C ALA A 264 -20.85 2.49 3.89
N THR A 265 -21.18 3.71 3.50
CA THR A 265 -22.24 3.96 2.51
C THR A 265 -21.87 3.41 1.15
N ALA A 266 -22.83 3.34 0.23
CA ALA A 266 -22.55 2.91 -1.16
C ALA A 266 -21.55 3.85 -1.85
N GLU A 267 -21.66 5.14 -1.61
CA GLU A 267 -20.76 6.16 -2.14
C GLU A 267 -19.35 6.03 -1.59
N GLU A 268 -19.20 5.86 -0.28
CA GLU A 268 -17.90 5.64 0.37
C GLU A 268 -17.20 4.37 -0.14
N ARG A 269 -17.96 3.27 -0.29
CA ARG A 269 -17.41 2.03 -0.88
C ARG A 269 -16.96 2.22 -2.32
N LYS A 270 -17.77 2.89 -3.16
CA LYS A 270 -17.41 3.19 -4.55
C LYS A 270 -16.17 4.06 -4.62
N LEU A 271 -16.08 5.07 -3.75
CA LEU A 271 -14.93 5.98 -3.67
C LEU A 271 -13.66 5.23 -3.25
N ALA A 272 -13.74 4.36 -2.21
CA ALA A 272 -12.60 3.54 -1.76
C ALA A 272 -12.09 2.59 -2.85
N ILE A 273 -12.98 1.92 -3.57
CA ILE A 273 -12.63 1.03 -4.68
C ILE A 273 -11.96 1.82 -5.80
N LYS A 274 -12.52 2.98 -6.16
CA LYS A 274 -11.96 3.85 -7.20
C LYS A 274 -10.57 4.35 -6.84
N ALA A 275 -10.36 4.77 -5.60
CA ALA A 275 -9.07 5.21 -5.09
C ALA A 275 -8.01 4.09 -5.09
N THR A 276 -8.39 2.89 -4.64
CA THR A 276 -7.52 1.71 -4.67
C THR A 276 -7.09 1.36 -6.10
N LYS A 277 -8.04 1.40 -7.04
CA LYS A 277 -7.78 1.14 -8.46
C LYS A 277 -6.88 2.22 -9.08
N ALA A 278 -7.06 3.50 -8.70
CA ALA A 278 -6.21 4.60 -9.15
C ALA A 278 -4.73 4.38 -8.81
N MET A 279 -4.44 3.75 -7.68
CA MET A 279 -3.08 3.37 -7.25
C MET A 279 -2.58 2.04 -7.85
N GLY A 280 -3.42 1.28 -8.54
CA GLY A 280 -3.09 -0.07 -9.01
C GLY A 280 -2.95 -1.10 -7.88
N LEU A 281 -3.44 -0.81 -6.68
CA LEU A 281 -3.34 -1.69 -5.52
C LEU A 281 -4.44 -2.77 -5.56
N ARG A 282 -4.09 -3.96 -5.06
CA ARG A 282 -5.06 -5.05 -4.81
C ARG A 282 -5.53 -5.07 -3.37
N VAL A 283 -4.63 -4.76 -2.44
CA VAL A 283 -4.93 -4.59 -1.02
C VAL A 283 -4.61 -3.16 -0.62
N ALA A 284 -5.57 -2.46 -0.06
CA ALA A 284 -5.40 -1.10 0.40
C ALA A 284 -6.25 -0.79 1.64
N GLY A 285 -5.74 0.12 2.46
CA GLY A 285 -6.53 0.85 3.46
C GLY A 285 -6.78 2.26 2.96
N VAL A 286 -8.03 2.57 2.62
CA VAL A 286 -8.42 3.90 2.14
C VAL A 286 -8.99 4.71 3.28
N ASP A 287 -8.38 5.84 3.57
CA ASP A 287 -8.84 6.77 4.61
C ASP A 287 -9.74 7.82 3.95
N ILE A 288 -10.98 7.90 4.45
CA ILE A 288 -12.03 8.76 3.94
C ILE A 288 -12.50 9.67 5.06
N ILE A 289 -12.65 10.95 4.76
CA ILE A 289 -13.24 11.94 5.66
C ILE A 289 -14.60 12.41 5.12
N ARG A 290 -15.56 12.59 5.99
CA ARG A 290 -16.92 13.06 5.64
C ARG A 290 -16.95 14.57 5.70
N SER A 291 -17.20 15.21 4.56
CA SER A 291 -17.40 16.64 4.47
C SER A 291 -18.87 17.00 4.25
N ALA A 292 -19.20 18.29 4.36
CA ALA A 292 -20.54 18.80 4.07
C ALA A 292 -20.98 18.59 2.62
N TYR A 293 -20.03 18.36 1.71
CA TYR A 293 -20.26 18.16 0.27
C TYR A 293 -19.95 16.75 -0.22
N GLY A 294 -19.80 15.79 0.70
CA GLY A 294 -19.61 14.37 0.40
C GLY A 294 -18.34 13.76 0.98
N PRO A 295 -18.11 12.47 0.78
CA PRO A 295 -16.92 11.80 1.24
C PRO A 295 -15.69 12.17 0.41
N LEU A 296 -14.54 12.36 1.08
CA LEU A 296 -13.26 12.74 0.46
C LEU A 296 -12.18 11.74 0.86
N VAL A 297 -11.32 11.34 -0.07
CA VAL A 297 -10.17 10.48 0.22
C VAL A 297 -9.02 11.31 0.78
N LEU A 298 -8.53 10.94 1.96
CA LEU A 298 -7.34 11.53 2.57
C LEU A 298 -6.04 10.89 2.08
N GLU A 299 -6.02 9.55 2.08
CA GLU A 299 -4.86 8.77 1.63
C GLU A 299 -5.23 7.31 1.30
N VAL A 300 -4.35 6.66 0.55
CA VAL A 300 -4.45 5.22 0.21
C VAL A 300 -3.19 4.51 0.71
N ASN A 301 -3.35 3.58 1.65
CA ASN A 301 -2.26 2.86 2.29
C ASN A 301 -2.05 1.50 1.64
N SER A 302 -0.85 1.22 1.13
CA SER A 302 -0.47 -0.04 0.49
C SER A 302 -0.15 -1.19 1.45
N SER A 303 0.10 -0.89 2.73
CA SER A 303 0.37 -1.89 3.79
C SER A 303 -0.47 -1.59 5.03
N PRO A 304 -1.82 -1.62 4.94
CA PRO A 304 -2.68 -1.29 6.05
C PRO A 304 -2.54 -2.28 7.21
N GLY A 305 -2.57 -1.78 8.46
CA GLY A 305 -2.55 -2.62 9.65
C GLY A 305 -3.84 -3.43 9.80
N LEU A 306 -3.72 -4.67 10.27
CA LEU A 306 -4.87 -5.58 10.48
C LEU A 306 -5.48 -5.47 11.87
N GLU A 307 -4.69 -5.11 12.90
CA GLU A 307 -5.12 -5.13 14.30
C GLU A 307 -6.38 -4.32 14.55
N GLY A 308 -6.40 -3.06 14.14
CA GLY A 308 -7.56 -2.18 14.35
C GLY A 308 -8.80 -2.64 13.60
N ILE A 309 -8.66 -3.06 12.35
CA ILE A 309 -9.82 -3.45 11.52
C ILE A 309 -10.37 -4.83 11.91
N GLU A 310 -9.51 -5.81 12.20
CA GLU A 310 -9.94 -7.13 12.69
C GLU A 310 -10.58 -7.01 14.08
N GLY A 311 -9.96 -6.19 14.97
CA GLY A 311 -10.51 -5.92 16.31
C GLY A 311 -11.88 -5.27 16.27
N ALA A 312 -12.05 -4.26 15.42
CA ALA A 312 -13.33 -3.53 15.31
C ALA A 312 -14.43 -4.34 14.61
N THR A 313 -14.09 -5.16 13.60
CA THR A 313 -15.08 -5.81 12.73
C THR A 313 -15.28 -7.29 13.00
N GLN A 314 -14.37 -7.93 13.76
CA GLN A 314 -14.32 -9.37 14.00
C GLN A 314 -14.26 -10.20 12.70
N LYS A 315 -13.71 -9.62 11.64
CA LYS A 315 -13.49 -10.29 10.35
C LYS A 315 -12.06 -10.75 10.22
N ASP A 316 -11.86 -11.93 9.69
CA ASP A 316 -10.54 -12.49 9.39
C ASP A 316 -10.01 -11.90 8.07
N ILE A 317 -9.42 -10.71 8.15
CA ILE A 317 -8.88 -9.99 7.00
C ILE A 317 -7.64 -10.69 6.44
N ALA A 318 -6.81 -11.24 7.32
CA ALA A 318 -5.63 -12.01 6.91
C ALA A 318 -6.03 -13.19 6.00
N GLN A 319 -7.05 -13.96 6.38
CA GLN A 319 -7.55 -15.07 5.55
C GLN A 319 -8.09 -14.56 4.20
N MET A 320 -8.77 -13.41 4.17
CA MET A 320 -9.25 -12.82 2.92
C MET A 320 -8.11 -12.43 1.97
N MET A 321 -6.97 -11.98 2.51
CA MET A 321 -5.76 -11.70 1.72
C MET A 321 -5.18 -12.99 1.12
N ILE A 322 -5.10 -14.07 1.90
CA ILE A 322 -4.62 -15.37 1.39
C ILE A 322 -5.55 -15.90 0.29
N LYS A 323 -6.88 -15.80 0.46
CA LYS A 323 -7.86 -16.17 -0.59
C LYS A 323 -7.67 -15.37 -1.89
N ALA A 324 -7.27 -14.10 -1.79
CA ALA A 324 -6.96 -13.29 -2.97
C ALA A 324 -5.73 -13.82 -3.72
N ILE A 325 -4.70 -14.28 -2.99
CA ILE A 325 -3.52 -14.92 -3.57
C ILE A 325 -3.90 -16.24 -4.24
N GLU A 326 -4.66 -17.11 -3.55
CA GLU A 326 -5.13 -18.38 -4.10
C GLU A 326 -5.84 -18.20 -5.44
N LYS A 327 -6.76 -17.23 -5.49
CA LYS A 327 -7.49 -16.90 -6.71
C LYS A 327 -6.55 -16.47 -7.84
N GLN A 328 -5.54 -15.65 -7.54
CA GLN A 328 -4.59 -15.17 -8.53
C GLN A 328 -3.64 -16.27 -9.02
N CYS A 329 -3.25 -17.17 -8.13
CA CYS A 329 -2.38 -18.31 -8.46
C CYS A 329 -3.17 -19.54 -8.98
N ASN A 330 -4.47 -19.40 -9.26
CA ASN A 330 -5.35 -20.48 -9.70
C ASN A 330 -5.33 -21.73 -8.77
N TYR A 331 -5.17 -21.49 -7.48
CA TYR A 331 -5.17 -22.54 -6.46
C TYR A 331 -6.59 -22.82 -5.95
N ALA A 332 -6.99 -24.08 -5.94
CA ALA A 332 -8.24 -24.54 -5.34
C ALA A 332 -7.91 -25.45 -4.13
N PRO A 333 -8.28 -25.07 -2.90
CA PRO A 333 -8.07 -25.92 -1.74
C PRO A 333 -8.88 -27.22 -1.85
N LYS A 334 -8.32 -28.33 -1.32
CA LYS A 334 -9.06 -29.60 -1.24
C LYS A 334 -10.22 -29.46 -0.24
N GLY A 335 -11.44 -29.70 -0.68
CA GLY A 335 -12.57 -30.01 0.21
C GLY A 335 -13.18 -28.81 0.94
N VAL A 336 -13.56 -27.75 0.21
CA VAL A 336 -14.55 -26.77 0.68
C VAL A 336 -15.78 -26.85 -0.23
#